data_558c97938053673f68dcffe2395d6d91
#
_entry.id   558c97938053673f68dcffe2395d6d91
#
_cell.length_a   1.000
_cell.length_b   1.000
_cell.length_c   1.000
_cell.angle_alpha   90.00
_cell.angle_beta   90.00
_cell.angle_gamma   90.00
#
_symmetry.space_group_name_H-M   'P 1'
#
loop_
_entity.id
_entity.type
_entity.pdbx_description
1 polymer ?
#
loop_
_entity_poly.entity_id
_entity_poly.type
_entity_poly.pdbx_seq_one_letter_code
_entity_poly.pdbx_strand_id
1 'polypeptide(L)'
;MYENKEEIEKVILFAVDLDNGEQVPANLDELEELVATAGAETLGRMIQNKDSIEKATYLGTGKVEDLRDMVERLGATGVVCDDELSPIQMKNLEQELDTKVMDRTMIILDIFAKHATTREGKLQVELAQLKYRSNRLIGMGQVMSRLGGGIGTRGPGEKKLEVDRRLIRERISKLSADLKDDIAHREVMRKQRLNSHIPIVSIVGYTNAGKSTLLNHMTQAGVLEEDKLFATLDPTSRNYK
;
A
#
# COMPACT_ATOMS: atom_id res chain seq x y z
N MET A 1 7.78 -10.69 31.26
CA MET A 1 7.56 -9.57 30.35
C MET A 1 8.20 -9.98 29.03
N TYR A 2 7.41 -10.50 28.07
CA TYR A 2 7.95 -10.90 26.78
C TYR A 2 8.09 -9.61 25.97
N GLU A 3 9.31 -9.13 25.75
CA GLU A 3 9.60 -8.15 24.72
C GLU A 3 9.28 -8.81 23.38
N ASN A 4 8.18 -8.41 22.76
CA ASN A 4 7.88 -8.74 21.38
C ASN A 4 8.87 -7.92 20.54
N LYS A 5 10.07 -8.44 20.28
CA LYS A 5 10.92 -7.89 19.24
C LYS A 5 10.18 -8.14 17.95
N GLU A 6 9.61 -7.08 17.35
CA GLU A 6 9.11 -7.14 15.99
C GLU A 6 10.29 -7.59 15.12
N GLU A 7 10.23 -8.81 14.61
CA GLU A 7 11.20 -9.30 13.64
C GLU A 7 11.08 -8.43 12.39
N ILE A 8 12.21 -7.85 11.97
CA ILE A 8 12.27 -7.03 10.76
C ILE A 8 11.92 -7.94 9.58
N GLU A 9 10.84 -7.61 8.85
CA GLU A 9 10.49 -8.32 7.62
C GLU A 9 11.62 -8.17 6.59
N LYS A 10 12.01 -9.28 5.97
CA LYS A 10 13.08 -9.35 4.97
C LYS A 10 12.47 -9.72 3.63
N VAL A 11 12.63 -8.87 2.63
CA VAL A 11 11.90 -9.03 1.38
C VAL A 11 12.81 -9.02 0.15
N ILE A 12 12.33 -9.66 -0.91
CA ILE A 12 12.91 -9.60 -2.26
C ILE A 12 11.99 -8.77 -3.13
N LEU A 13 12.54 -7.79 -3.85
CA LEU A 13 11.80 -6.99 -4.80
C LEU A 13 11.79 -7.66 -6.16
N PHE A 14 10.66 -7.59 -6.88
CA PHE A 14 10.60 -8.11 -8.23
C PHE A 14 9.73 -7.27 -9.16
N ALA A 15 10.09 -7.26 -10.44
CA ALA A 15 9.38 -6.54 -11.49
C ALA A 15 9.49 -7.26 -12.84
N VAL A 16 8.57 -6.95 -13.74
CA VAL A 16 8.67 -7.32 -15.16
C VAL A 16 9.02 -6.06 -15.96
N ASP A 17 10.06 -6.16 -16.77
CA ASP A 17 10.44 -5.14 -17.75
C ASP A 17 9.82 -5.49 -19.10
N LEU A 18 8.89 -4.68 -19.57
CA LEU A 18 8.16 -4.87 -20.83
C LEU A 18 8.86 -4.25 -22.05
N ASP A 19 9.69 -3.23 -21.82
CA ASP A 19 10.23 -2.40 -22.89
C ASP A 19 11.76 -2.44 -22.98
N ASN A 20 12.44 -3.32 -22.24
CA ASN A 20 13.88 -3.29 -22.01
C ASN A 20 14.38 -1.91 -21.61
N GLY A 21 13.59 -1.21 -20.76
CA GLY A 21 13.74 0.19 -20.45
C GLY A 21 14.62 0.44 -19.23
N GLU A 22 15.20 1.63 -19.19
CA GLU A 22 16.00 2.12 -18.07
C GLU A 22 15.15 2.44 -16.82
N GLN A 23 13.81 2.42 -16.92
CA GLN A 23 12.91 2.85 -15.85
C GLN A 23 12.73 1.82 -14.74
N VAL A 24 12.73 0.53 -15.06
CA VAL A 24 12.49 -0.54 -14.05
C VAL A 24 13.54 -0.56 -12.94
N PRO A 25 14.85 -0.41 -13.20
CA PRO A 25 15.84 -0.29 -12.13
C PRO A 25 15.58 0.92 -11.22
N ALA A 26 15.25 2.08 -11.77
CA ALA A 26 14.94 3.28 -10.99
C ALA A 26 13.65 3.13 -10.16
N ASN A 27 12.63 2.45 -10.70
CA ASN A 27 11.41 2.11 -9.97
C ASN A 27 11.70 1.18 -8.78
N LEU A 28 12.58 0.19 -8.96
CA LEU A 28 13.01 -0.70 -7.88
C LEU A 28 13.88 0.02 -6.84
N ASP A 29 14.67 1.04 -7.22
CA ASP A 29 15.37 1.89 -6.26
C ASP A 29 14.36 2.63 -5.37
N GLU A 30 13.32 3.24 -5.97
CA GLU A 30 12.25 3.89 -5.22
C GLU A 30 11.47 2.89 -4.35
N LEU A 31 11.16 1.69 -4.86
CA LEU A 31 10.47 0.64 -4.10
C LEU A 31 11.29 0.19 -2.88
N GLU A 32 12.61 0.10 -3.00
CA GLU A 32 13.50 -0.22 -1.87
C GLU A 32 13.45 0.86 -0.79
N GLU A 33 13.44 2.14 -1.17
CA GLU A 33 13.26 3.25 -0.22
C GLU A 33 11.88 3.18 0.47
N LEU A 34 10.81 2.80 -0.26
CA LEU A 34 9.48 2.58 0.31
C LEU A 34 9.49 1.44 1.32
N VAL A 35 10.10 0.31 0.98
CA VAL A 35 10.23 -0.87 1.86
C VAL A 35 11.00 -0.51 3.12
N ALA A 36 12.10 0.22 3.01
CA ALA A 36 12.87 0.72 4.14
C ALA A 36 12.05 1.68 5.03
N THR A 37 11.25 2.57 4.42
CA THR A 37 10.32 3.46 5.13
C THR A 37 9.23 2.68 5.87
N ALA A 38 8.75 1.58 5.28
CA ALA A 38 7.81 0.65 5.93
C ALA A 38 8.44 -0.14 7.08
N GLY A 39 9.78 -0.14 7.22
CA GLY A 39 10.52 -0.81 8.29
C GLY A 39 10.92 -2.24 7.96
N ALA A 40 10.98 -2.60 6.68
CA ALA A 40 11.46 -3.88 6.19
C ALA A 40 12.85 -3.73 5.53
N GLU A 41 13.57 -4.84 5.38
CA GLU A 41 14.90 -4.92 4.78
C GLU A 41 14.82 -5.61 3.40
N THR A 42 15.44 -5.02 2.38
CA THR A 42 15.55 -5.64 1.05
C THR A 42 16.78 -6.52 0.98
N LEU A 43 16.58 -7.82 0.72
CA LEU A 43 17.66 -8.81 0.57
C LEU A 43 18.14 -8.96 -0.86
N GLY A 44 17.35 -8.55 -1.84
CA GLY A 44 17.71 -8.68 -3.24
C GLY A 44 16.59 -8.21 -4.18
N ARG A 45 16.94 -8.22 -5.47
CA ARG A 45 16.03 -7.77 -6.54
C ARG A 45 16.03 -8.76 -7.68
N MET A 46 14.88 -8.91 -8.35
CA MET A 46 14.72 -9.73 -9.54
C MET A 46 13.95 -8.97 -10.61
N ILE A 47 14.49 -8.93 -11.82
CA ILE A 47 13.83 -8.35 -12.99
C ILE A 47 13.67 -9.45 -14.04
N GLN A 48 12.52 -9.52 -14.66
CA GLN A 48 12.25 -10.35 -15.82
C GLN A 48 11.94 -9.48 -17.04
N ASN A 49 12.75 -9.60 -18.09
CA ASN A 49 12.45 -8.98 -19.38
C ASN A 49 11.44 -9.86 -20.13
N LYS A 50 10.34 -9.28 -20.56
CA LYS A 50 9.24 -9.99 -21.25
C LYS A 50 8.42 -9.04 -22.10
N ASP A 51 7.79 -9.56 -23.17
CA ASP A 51 6.89 -8.76 -24.01
C ASP A 51 5.50 -8.56 -23.39
N SER A 52 5.14 -9.37 -22.37
CA SER A 52 3.84 -9.27 -21.70
C SER A 52 3.86 -9.93 -20.31
N ILE A 53 3.06 -9.37 -19.41
CA ILE A 53 2.86 -9.89 -18.06
C ILE A 53 2.03 -11.18 -18.11
N GLU A 54 2.44 -12.21 -17.33
CA GLU A 54 1.65 -13.42 -17.19
C GLU A 54 0.35 -13.16 -16.40
N LYS A 55 -0.77 -13.63 -16.96
CA LYS A 55 -2.09 -13.42 -16.35
C LYS A 55 -2.26 -14.16 -15.02
N ALA A 56 -1.59 -15.30 -14.88
CA ALA A 56 -1.73 -16.16 -13.71
C ALA A 56 -0.77 -15.80 -12.57
N THR A 57 0.47 -15.47 -12.87
CA THR A 57 1.56 -15.35 -11.89
C THR A 57 2.38 -14.08 -12.03
N TYR A 58 2.02 -13.15 -12.94
CA TYR A 58 2.78 -11.95 -13.24
C TYR A 58 4.15 -12.27 -13.89
N LEU A 59 4.93 -13.15 -13.29
CA LEU A 59 6.19 -13.70 -13.80
C LEU A 59 5.95 -14.97 -14.63
N GLY A 60 6.85 -15.30 -15.53
CA GLY A 60 6.90 -16.61 -16.18
C GLY A 60 7.26 -17.73 -15.20
N THR A 61 6.83 -18.98 -15.48
CA THR A 61 6.99 -20.13 -14.57
C THR A 61 8.43 -20.34 -14.11
N GLY A 62 9.41 -20.35 -15.01
CA GLY A 62 10.81 -20.49 -14.62
C GLY A 62 11.32 -19.34 -13.73
N LYS A 63 10.77 -18.10 -13.90
CA LYS A 63 11.13 -17.00 -13.02
C LYS A 63 10.47 -17.09 -11.65
N VAL A 64 9.29 -17.69 -11.54
CA VAL A 64 8.68 -18.00 -10.24
C VAL A 64 9.53 -19.01 -9.48
N GLU A 65 10.08 -20.04 -10.18
CA GLU A 65 11.02 -21.01 -9.58
C GLU A 65 12.31 -20.32 -9.13
N ASP A 66 12.93 -19.49 -9.97
CA ASP A 66 14.12 -18.69 -9.60
C ASP A 66 13.85 -17.81 -8.35
N LEU A 67 12.65 -17.20 -8.28
CA LEU A 67 12.27 -16.36 -7.14
C LEU A 67 12.08 -17.17 -5.86
N ARG A 68 11.47 -18.36 -5.95
CA ARG A 68 11.34 -19.30 -4.83
C ARG A 68 12.71 -19.71 -4.29
N ASP A 69 13.61 -20.14 -5.18
CA ASP A 69 14.98 -20.53 -4.80
C ASP A 69 15.73 -19.35 -4.13
N MET A 70 15.47 -18.11 -4.59
CA MET A 70 16.04 -16.91 -4.00
C MET A 70 15.47 -16.64 -2.61
N VAL A 71 14.15 -16.81 -2.40
CA VAL A 71 13.48 -16.69 -1.09
C VAL A 71 14.09 -17.67 -0.09
N GLU A 72 14.21 -18.94 -0.46
CA GLU A 72 14.78 -19.98 0.41
C GLU A 72 16.25 -19.70 0.74
N ARG A 73 17.05 -19.39 -0.28
CA ARG A 73 18.50 -19.15 -0.13
C ARG A 73 18.83 -17.94 0.75
N LEU A 74 18.07 -16.85 0.62
CA LEU A 74 18.29 -15.62 1.36
C LEU A 74 17.53 -15.57 2.69
N GLY A 75 16.63 -16.52 2.94
CA GLY A 75 15.78 -16.52 4.12
C GLY A 75 14.81 -15.31 4.14
N ALA A 76 14.26 -14.94 2.99
CA ALA A 76 13.32 -13.87 2.90
C ALA A 76 11.96 -14.27 3.51
N THR A 77 11.32 -13.35 4.22
CA THR A 77 10.00 -13.55 4.85
C THR A 77 8.85 -13.12 3.94
N GLY A 78 9.15 -12.53 2.80
CA GLY A 78 8.18 -12.08 1.82
C GLY A 78 8.82 -11.59 0.52
N VAL A 79 7.96 -11.31 -0.46
CA VAL A 79 8.35 -10.70 -1.74
C VAL A 79 7.46 -9.49 -2.04
N VAL A 80 8.01 -8.48 -2.74
CA VAL A 80 7.29 -7.25 -3.09
C VAL A 80 7.37 -7.02 -4.59
N CYS A 81 6.21 -6.94 -5.23
CA CYS A 81 6.09 -6.56 -6.65
C CYS A 81 6.08 -5.04 -6.81
N ASP A 82 6.76 -4.54 -7.84
CA ASP A 82 6.74 -3.12 -8.19
C ASP A 82 5.38 -2.66 -8.73
N ASP A 83 4.69 -3.53 -9.46
CA ASP A 83 3.35 -3.28 -9.99
C ASP A 83 2.24 -3.75 -9.03
N GLU A 84 1.03 -3.23 -9.25
CA GLU A 84 -0.17 -3.73 -8.56
C GLU A 84 -0.55 -5.11 -9.10
N LEU A 85 -0.57 -6.11 -8.22
CA LEU A 85 -0.93 -7.48 -8.57
C LEU A 85 -2.44 -7.68 -8.57
N SER A 86 -2.94 -8.39 -9.57
CA SER A 86 -4.32 -8.88 -9.52
C SER A 86 -4.50 -9.91 -8.39
N PRO A 87 -5.73 -10.07 -7.86
CA PRO A 87 -5.99 -11.06 -6.79
C PRO A 87 -5.59 -12.49 -7.14
N ILE A 88 -5.67 -12.84 -8.43
CA ILE A 88 -5.30 -14.18 -8.93
C ILE A 88 -3.78 -14.33 -8.92
N GLN A 89 -3.05 -13.34 -9.43
CA GLN A 89 -1.58 -13.36 -9.45
C GLN A 89 -1.01 -13.45 -8.05
N MET A 90 -1.51 -12.63 -7.12
CA MET A 90 -1.05 -12.65 -5.75
C MET A 90 -1.26 -14.01 -5.09
N LYS A 91 -2.48 -14.57 -5.20
CA LYS A 91 -2.79 -15.88 -4.63
C LYS A 91 -1.91 -16.99 -5.22
N ASN A 92 -1.73 -16.99 -6.54
CA ASN A 92 -0.91 -18.01 -7.19
C ASN A 92 0.55 -17.88 -6.77
N LEU A 93 1.08 -16.65 -6.71
CA LEU A 93 2.44 -16.42 -6.22
C LEU A 93 2.61 -16.83 -4.76
N GLU A 94 1.65 -16.53 -3.87
CA GLU A 94 1.69 -16.98 -2.47
C GLU A 94 1.73 -18.51 -2.37
N GLN A 95 0.98 -19.22 -3.23
CA GLN A 95 0.96 -20.67 -3.25
C GLN A 95 2.26 -21.28 -3.81
N GLU A 96 2.83 -20.68 -4.87
CA GLU A 96 4.05 -21.17 -5.50
C GLU A 96 5.32 -20.87 -4.67
N LEU A 97 5.34 -19.72 -4.00
CA LEU A 97 6.49 -19.26 -3.22
C LEU A 97 6.45 -19.68 -1.76
N ASP A 98 5.29 -20.16 -1.26
CA ASP A 98 5.02 -20.44 0.16
C ASP A 98 5.46 -19.30 1.09
N THR A 99 5.29 -18.07 0.66
CA THR A 99 5.66 -16.86 1.40
C THR A 99 4.70 -15.70 1.15
N LYS A 100 4.78 -14.67 1.99
CA LYS A 100 3.97 -13.45 1.88
C LYS A 100 4.29 -12.72 0.59
N VAL A 101 3.26 -12.41 -0.19
CA VAL A 101 3.36 -11.60 -1.42
C VAL A 101 2.70 -10.25 -1.19
N MET A 102 3.43 -9.21 -1.47
CA MET A 102 2.98 -7.82 -1.37
C MET A 102 3.18 -7.11 -2.70
N ASP A 103 2.55 -5.97 -2.88
CA ASP A 103 2.81 -5.07 -3.99
C ASP A 103 3.08 -3.65 -3.50
N ARG A 104 3.52 -2.77 -4.41
CA ARG A 104 3.83 -1.36 -4.12
C ARG A 104 2.67 -0.67 -3.39
N THR A 105 1.42 -0.92 -3.80
CA THR A 105 0.24 -0.32 -3.18
C THR A 105 0.09 -0.71 -1.70
N MET A 106 0.35 -1.98 -1.36
CA MET A 106 0.33 -2.42 0.05
C MET A 106 1.39 -1.71 0.87
N ILE A 107 2.62 -1.62 0.37
CA ILE A 107 3.72 -0.96 1.08
C ILE A 107 3.39 0.52 1.35
N ILE A 108 2.87 1.24 0.34
CA ILE A 108 2.45 2.64 0.50
C ILE A 108 1.32 2.78 1.54
N LEU A 109 0.33 1.89 1.52
CA LEU A 109 -0.76 1.90 2.49
C LEU A 109 -0.27 1.61 3.92
N ASP A 110 0.72 0.75 4.08
CA ASP A 110 1.32 0.46 5.39
C ASP A 110 2.15 1.65 5.91
N ILE A 111 2.89 2.34 5.04
CA ILE A 111 3.58 3.59 5.39
C ILE A 111 2.56 4.64 5.85
N PHE A 112 1.47 4.83 5.10
CA PHE A 112 0.43 5.78 5.48
C PHE A 112 -0.25 5.41 6.80
N ALA A 113 -0.47 4.12 7.08
CA ALA A 113 -1.04 3.67 8.34
C ALA A 113 -0.15 4.02 9.54
N LYS A 114 1.17 3.95 9.37
CA LYS A 114 2.15 4.32 10.41
C LYS A 114 2.23 5.84 10.63
N HIS A 115 2.06 6.65 9.58
CA HIS A 115 2.24 8.10 9.63
C HIS A 115 0.94 8.91 9.80
N ALA A 116 -0.24 8.28 9.69
CA ALA A 116 -1.52 8.94 9.92
C ALA A 116 -1.69 9.33 11.39
N THR A 117 -1.62 10.61 11.70
CA THR A 117 -1.77 11.13 13.07
C THR A 117 -3.15 11.72 13.30
N THR A 118 -3.73 12.39 12.29
CA THR A 118 -5.04 13.00 12.39
C THR A 118 -6.18 11.97 12.28
N ARG A 119 -7.34 12.31 12.84
CA ARG A 119 -8.54 11.48 12.72
C ARG A 119 -8.92 11.27 11.24
N GLU A 120 -8.90 12.34 10.46
CA GLU A 120 -9.20 12.27 9.03
C GLU A 120 -8.20 11.40 8.27
N GLY A 121 -6.89 11.57 8.51
CA GLY A 121 -5.84 10.73 7.91
C GLY A 121 -6.04 9.25 8.24
N LYS A 122 -6.32 8.91 9.50
CA LYS A 122 -6.61 7.52 9.92
C LYS A 122 -7.83 6.95 9.22
N LEU A 123 -8.93 7.72 9.10
CA LEU A 123 -10.14 7.29 8.39
C LEU A 123 -9.88 7.07 6.90
N GLN A 124 -9.11 7.96 6.26
CA GLN A 124 -8.75 7.83 4.84
C GLN A 124 -7.90 6.60 4.58
N VAL A 125 -6.88 6.34 5.41
CA VAL A 125 -6.01 5.17 5.27
C VAL A 125 -6.78 3.88 5.52
N GLU A 126 -7.57 3.78 6.60
CA GLU A 126 -8.40 2.60 6.88
C GLU A 126 -9.37 2.33 5.73
N LEU A 127 -10.01 3.38 5.19
CA LEU A 127 -10.90 3.27 4.04
C LEU A 127 -10.17 2.76 2.79
N ALA A 128 -8.97 3.25 2.50
CA ALA A 128 -8.15 2.81 1.38
C ALA A 128 -7.72 1.35 1.53
N GLN A 129 -7.23 0.95 2.71
CA GLN A 129 -6.87 -0.43 3.01
C GLN A 129 -8.06 -1.39 2.87
N LEU A 130 -9.25 -1.01 3.37
CA LEU A 130 -10.45 -1.84 3.25
C LEU A 130 -10.93 -1.96 1.80
N LYS A 131 -10.90 -0.89 1.01
CA LYS A 131 -11.21 -0.93 -0.43
C LYS A 131 -10.26 -1.86 -1.17
N TYR A 132 -8.97 -1.73 -0.92
CA TYR A 132 -7.94 -2.59 -1.50
C TYR A 132 -8.18 -4.07 -1.16
N ARG A 133 -8.43 -4.39 0.12
CA ARG A 133 -8.78 -5.74 0.58
C ARG A 133 -10.08 -6.25 -0.04
N SER A 134 -11.12 -5.41 -0.13
CA SER A 134 -12.41 -5.75 -0.72
C SER A 134 -12.28 -6.19 -2.19
N ASN A 135 -11.51 -5.46 -2.99
CA ASN A 135 -11.27 -5.81 -4.39
C ASN A 135 -10.59 -7.18 -4.53
N ARG A 136 -9.68 -7.51 -3.64
CA ARG A 136 -9.00 -8.82 -3.62
C ARG A 136 -9.93 -9.96 -3.24
N LEU A 137 -10.79 -9.78 -2.25
CA LEU A 137 -11.79 -10.78 -1.88
C LEU A 137 -12.81 -11.06 -3.01
N ILE A 138 -13.13 -10.05 -3.82
CA ILE A 138 -14.02 -10.23 -4.99
C ILE A 138 -13.36 -11.13 -6.03
N GLY A 139 -12.09 -10.93 -6.35
CA GLY A 139 -11.34 -11.80 -7.27
C GLY A 139 -11.23 -13.24 -6.80
N MET A 140 -10.97 -13.46 -5.51
CA MET A 140 -10.87 -14.79 -4.92
C MET A 140 -12.19 -15.58 -4.99
N GLY A 141 -13.35 -14.94 -4.84
CA GLY A 141 -14.64 -15.62 -4.91
C GLY A 141 -15.02 -16.11 -6.30
N GLN A 142 -14.61 -15.41 -7.36
CA GLN A 142 -14.82 -15.86 -8.74
C GLN A 142 -13.96 -17.08 -9.09
N VAL A 143 -12.77 -17.18 -8.51
CA VAL A 143 -11.89 -18.34 -8.70
C VAL A 143 -12.43 -19.57 -7.94
N MET A 144 -12.88 -19.38 -6.69
CA MET A 144 -13.46 -20.48 -5.90
C MET A 144 -14.77 -21.01 -6.48
N SER A 145 -15.62 -20.14 -7.03
CA SER A 145 -16.88 -20.57 -7.66
C SER A 145 -16.68 -21.34 -8.98
N ARG A 146 -15.57 -21.11 -9.69
CA ARG A 146 -15.21 -21.88 -10.89
C ARG A 146 -14.62 -23.26 -10.57
N LEU A 147 -13.96 -23.42 -9.42
CA LEU A 147 -13.38 -24.69 -8.97
C LEU A 147 -14.41 -25.60 -8.28
N GLY A 148 -15.52 -25.06 -7.77
CA GLY A 148 -16.58 -25.77 -7.08
C GLY A 148 -17.76 -26.13 -8.00
N GLY A 149 -17.52 -26.74 -9.16
CA GLY A 149 -18.50 -27.03 -10.21
C GLY A 149 -19.62 -27.99 -9.84
N GLY A 150 -20.46 -27.71 -8.84
CA GLY A 150 -21.67 -28.44 -8.51
C GLY A 150 -22.87 -27.51 -8.37
N ILE A 151 -23.99 -27.84 -9.05
CA ILE A 151 -25.27 -27.13 -8.91
C ILE A 151 -25.78 -27.34 -7.49
N GLY A 152 -25.79 -26.27 -6.66
CA GLY A 152 -26.46 -26.26 -5.36
C GLY A 152 -25.61 -26.42 -4.09
N THR A 153 -24.31 -26.63 -4.17
CA THR A 153 -23.44 -26.77 -2.99
C THR A 153 -22.52 -25.58 -2.81
N ARG A 154 -23.01 -24.51 -2.16
CA ARG A 154 -22.14 -23.48 -1.59
C ARG A 154 -21.36 -24.08 -0.42
N GLY A 155 -20.04 -24.25 -0.60
CA GLY A 155 -19.18 -24.79 0.46
C GLY A 155 -19.05 -23.84 1.66
N PRO A 156 -18.60 -24.35 2.84
CA PRO A 156 -18.41 -23.52 4.05
C PRO A 156 -17.48 -22.31 3.81
N GLY A 157 -16.50 -22.43 2.92
CA GLY A 157 -15.58 -21.35 2.56
C GLY A 157 -16.24 -20.20 1.79
N GLU A 158 -17.21 -20.49 0.88
CA GLU A 158 -17.98 -19.46 0.18
C GLU A 158 -18.84 -18.63 1.12
N LYS A 159 -19.48 -19.29 2.12
CA LYS A 159 -20.26 -18.60 3.14
C LYS A 159 -19.39 -17.67 3.99
N LYS A 160 -18.19 -18.09 4.35
CA LYS A 160 -17.24 -17.27 5.12
C LYS A 160 -16.79 -16.03 4.33
N LEU A 161 -16.39 -16.21 3.07
CA LEU A 161 -16.04 -15.09 2.18
C LEU A 161 -17.19 -14.10 1.98
N GLU A 162 -18.44 -14.58 1.90
CA GLU A 162 -19.61 -13.71 1.73
C GLU A 162 -19.88 -12.89 2.99
N VAL A 163 -19.71 -13.49 4.18
CA VAL A 163 -19.78 -12.79 5.46
C VAL A 163 -18.69 -11.74 5.58
N ASP A 164 -17.43 -12.10 5.28
CA ASP A 164 -16.29 -11.18 5.35
C ASP A 164 -16.49 -9.99 4.39
N ARG A 165 -16.96 -10.24 3.17
CA ARG A 165 -17.30 -9.19 2.20
C ARG A 165 -18.38 -8.24 2.70
N ARG A 166 -19.42 -8.79 3.35
CA ARG A 166 -20.51 -7.97 3.90
C ARG A 166 -19.96 -7.07 5.01
N LEU A 167 -19.22 -7.63 5.94
CA LEU A 167 -18.62 -6.86 7.04
C LEU A 167 -17.68 -5.74 6.54
N ILE A 168 -16.86 -6.04 5.54
CA ILE A 168 -15.98 -5.03 4.94
C ILE A 168 -16.80 -3.94 4.24
N ARG A 169 -17.87 -4.27 3.51
CA ARG A 169 -18.72 -3.26 2.87
C ARG A 169 -19.45 -2.37 3.89
N GLU A 170 -19.96 -2.97 4.95
CA GLU A 170 -20.59 -2.22 6.05
C GLU A 170 -19.57 -1.26 6.69
N ARG A 171 -18.35 -1.73 6.93
CA ARG A 171 -17.27 -0.89 7.47
C ARG A 171 -16.88 0.24 6.52
N ILE A 172 -16.72 -0.05 5.22
CA ILE A 172 -16.46 0.97 4.17
C ILE A 172 -17.57 2.03 4.14
N SER A 173 -18.84 1.60 4.22
CA SER A 173 -19.97 2.53 4.22
C SER A 173 -19.93 3.45 5.43
N LYS A 174 -19.70 2.91 6.62
CA LYS A 174 -19.57 3.68 7.86
C LYS A 174 -18.42 4.67 7.79
N LEU A 175 -17.22 4.22 7.45
CA LEU A 175 -16.04 5.10 7.34
C LEU A 175 -16.23 6.20 6.28
N SER A 176 -16.92 5.88 5.17
CA SER A 176 -17.22 6.87 4.14
C SER A 176 -18.19 7.94 4.62
N ALA A 177 -19.15 7.60 5.50
CA ALA A 177 -20.04 8.56 6.13
C ALA A 177 -19.27 9.44 7.14
N ASP A 178 -18.50 8.83 8.03
CA ASP A 178 -17.69 9.54 9.03
C ASP A 178 -16.71 10.53 8.35
N LEU A 179 -16.07 10.10 7.23
CA LEU A 179 -15.18 10.96 6.46
C LEU A 179 -15.91 12.15 5.80
N LYS A 180 -17.14 11.96 5.31
CA LYS A 180 -17.95 13.06 4.76
C LYS A 180 -18.26 14.10 5.81
N ASP A 181 -18.57 13.69 7.04
CA ASP A 181 -18.85 14.59 8.14
C ASP A 181 -17.61 15.39 8.53
N ASP A 182 -16.43 14.76 8.60
CA ASP A 182 -15.17 15.44 8.88
C ASP A 182 -14.81 16.45 7.77
N ILE A 183 -15.03 16.10 6.48
CA ILE A 183 -14.81 17.02 5.34
C ILE A 183 -15.77 18.22 5.43
N ALA A 184 -17.05 18.00 5.73
CA ALA A 184 -18.02 19.08 5.87
C ALA A 184 -17.62 20.04 7.01
N HIS A 185 -17.18 19.52 8.14
CA HIS A 185 -16.67 20.33 9.24
C HIS A 185 -15.43 21.15 8.84
N ARG A 186 -14.49 20.54 8.13
CA ARG A 186 -13.29 21.22 7.58
C ARG A 186 -13.67 22.36 6.62
N GLU A 187 -14.69 22.19 5.78
CA GLU A 187 -15.15 23.24 4.87
C GLU A 187 -15.70 24.45 5.61
N VAL A 188 -16.43 24.25 6.70
CA VAL A 188 -16.89 25.34 7.57
C VAL A 188 -15.71 26.14 8.13
N MET A 189 -14.71 25.43 8.66
CA MET A 189 -13.49 26.05 9.19
C MET A 189 -12.66 26.75 8.10
N ARG A 190 -12.65 26.20 6.88
CA ARG A 190 -12.01 26.83 5.72
C ARG A 190 -12.70 28.15 5.32
N LYS A 191 -14.02 28.17 5.26
CA LYS A 191 -14.79 29.38 4.97
C LYS A 191 -14.52 30.49 6.00
N GLN A 192 -14.43 30.14 7.28
CA GLN A 192 -14.09 31.11 8.33
C GLN A 192 -12.68 31.71 8.11
N ARG A 193 -11.70 30.88 7.72
CA ARG A 193 -10.33 31.37 7.41
C ARG A 193 -10.30 32.27 6.18
N LEU A 194 -11.05 31.95 5.13
CA LEU A 194 -11.14 32.79 3.93
C LEU A 194 -11.73 34.19 4.23
N ASN A 195 -12.68 34.27 5.18
CA ASN A 195 -13.27 35.51 5.61
C ASN A 195 -12.35 36.37 6.51
N SER A 196 -11.21 35.82 6.98
CA SER A 196 -10.28 36.54 7.86
C SER A 196 -9.34 37.49 7.13
N HIS A 197 -9.41 37.60 5.80
CA HIS A 197 -8.56 38.42 4.93
C HIS A 197 -7.05 38.13 5.05
N ILE A 198 -6.68 36.97 5.63
CA ILE A 198 -5.29 36.52 5.72
C ILE A 198 -4.96 35.73 4.45
N PRO A 199 -3.93 36.08 3.69
CA PRO A 199 -3.54 35.32 2.52
C PRO A 199 -3.14 33.90 2.90
N ILE A 200 -3.63 32.91 2.13
CA ILE A 200 -3.31 31.49 2.34
C ILE A 200 -2.33 31.06 1.25
N VAL A 201 -1.17 30.58 1.66
CA VAL A 201 -0.14 30.02 0.77
C VAL A 201 -0.08 28.51 0.98
N SER A 202 -0.08 27.75 -0.13
CA SER A 202 0.05 26.29 -0.10
C SER A 202 1.40 25.86 -0.68
N ILE A 203 2.14 25.03 0.07
CA ILE A 203 3.37 24.39 -0.39
C ILE A 203 3.00 23.05 -1.00
N VAL A 204 3.26 22.89 -2.30
CA VAL A 204 2.93 21.66 -3.07
C VAL A 204 4.20 21.14 -3.73
N GLY A 205 4.35 19.83 -3.80
CA GLY A 205 5.50 19.19 -4.44
C GLY A 205 5.49 17.68 -4.19
N TYR A 206 6.37 16.93 -4.86
CA TYR A 206 6.52 15.49 -4.71
C TYR A 206 6.95 15.11 -3.28
N THR A 207 6.80 13.83 -2.96
CA THR A 207 7.35 13.26 -1.72
C THR A 207 8.86 13.50 -1.67
N ASN A 208 9.37 13.75 -0.47
CA ASN A 208 10.80 14.03 -0.23
C ASN A 208 11.38 15.28 -0.97
N ALA A 209 10.51 16.19 -1.45
CA ALA A 209 10.93 17.46 -2.10
C ALA A 209 11.21 18.60 -1.12
N GLY A 210 11.40 18.31 0.17
CA GLY A 210 11.75 19.32 1.19
C GLY A 210 10.60 20.23 1.66
N LYS A 211 9.32 19.86 1.40
CA LYS A 211 8.16 20.69 1.80
C LYS A 211 8.08 20.91 3.31
N SER A 212 8.27 19.86 4.11
CA SER A 212 8.22 19.92 5.57
C SER A 212 9.38 20.73 6.12
N THR A 213 10.57 20.58 5.57
CA THR A 213 11.77 21.35 5.90
C THR A 213 11.56 22.83 5.63
N LEU A 214 11.02 23.18 4.44
CA LEU A 214 10.70 24.56 4.11
C LEU A 214 9.67 25.16 5.07
N LEU A 215 8.59 24.41 5.38
CA LEU A 215 7.56 24.86 6.33
C LEU A 215 8.14 25.08 7.72
N ASN A 216 8.97 24.16 8.21
CA ASN A 216 9.62 24.29 9.52
C ASN A 216 10.58 25.46 9.57
N HIS A 217 11.37 25.65 8.51
CA HIS A 217 12.30 26.79 8.43
C HIS A 217 11.56 28.13 8.47
N MET A 218 10.42 28.22 7.80
CA MET A 218 9.62 29.46 7.77
C MET A 218 8.83 29.69 9.07
N THR A 219 8.31 28.65 9.72
CA THR A 219 7.27 28.79 10.75
C THR A 219 7.60 28.18 12.09
N GLN A 220 8.72 27.48 12.23
CA GLN A 220 9.08 26.66 13.41
C GLN A 220 7.96 25.67 13.79
N ALA A 221 7.29 25.08 12.78
CA ALA A 221 6.08 24.28 12.94
C ALA A 221 6.30 22.97 13.71
N GLY A 222 7.56 22.47 13.79
CA GLY A 222 7.89 21.19 14.39
C GLY A 222 7.25 19.99 13.66
N VAL A 223 7.05 20.12 12.35
CA VAL A 223 6.56 19.01 11.51
C VAL A 223 7.69 17.99 11.37
N LEU A 224 7.33 16.72 11.36
CA LEU A 224 8.29 15.63 11.15
C LEU A 224 9.04 15.85 9.82
N GLU A 225 10.36 15.95 9.91
CA GLU A 225 11.28 16.03 8.78
C GLU A 225 12.08 14.74 8.76
N GLU A 226 11.79 13.88 7.79
CA GLU A 226 12.55 12.66 7.54
C GLU A 226 12.90 12.59 6.06
N ASP A 227 14.11 12.16 5.77
CA ASP A 227 14.56 11.85 4.41
C ASP A 227 14.03 10.49 3.99
N LYS A 228 12.67 10.39 3.94
CA LYS A 228 11.94 9.17 3.60
C LYS A 228 10.75 9.49 2.72
N LEU A 229 10.45 8.58 1.82
CA LEU A 229 9.26 8.69 0.98
C LEU A 229 7.98 8.56 1.83
N PHE A 230 6.99 9.39 1.54
CA PHE A 230 5.68 9.41 2.21
C PHE A 230 5.72 9.61 3.74
N ALA A 231 6.78 10.18 4.30
CA ALA A 231 6.91 10.46 5.72
C ALA A 231 5.82 11.38 6.27
N THR A 232 5.29 12.30 5.47
CA THR A 232 4.23 13.24 5.86
C THR A 232 2.96 12.96 5.08
N LEU A 233 1.91 12.51 5.76
CA LEU A 233 0.57 12.29 5.21
C LEU A 233 -0.38 13.44 5.49
N ASP A 234 -0.40 13.91 6.74
CA ASP A 234 -1.38 14.90 7.21
C ASP A 234 -0.97 16.33 6.82
N PRO A 235 -1.90 17.14 6.23
CA PRO A 235 -1.61 18.52 5.94
C PRO A 235 -1.49 19.34 7.22
N THR A 236 -0.42 20.13 7.33
CA THR A 236 -0.17 21.00 8.48
C THR A 236 -0.35 22.45 8.07
N SER A 237 -1.10 23.22 8.86
CA SER A 237 -1.29 24.66 8.67
C SER A 237 -0.63 25.45 9.80
N ARG A 238 0.11 26.52 9.47
CA ARG A 238 0.73 27.41 10.45
C ARG A 238 0.55 28.87 10.05
N ASN A 239 0.54 29.75 11.03
CA ASN A 239 0.60 31.17 10.79
C ASN A 239 2.05 31.61 10.65
N TYR A 240 2.34 32.35 9.60
CA TYR A 240 3.62 33.01 9.36
C TYR A 240 3.45 34.51 9.64
N LYS A 241 4.33 35.07 10.48
CA LYS A 241 4.35 36.49 10.83
C LYS A 241 5.60 37.14 10.28
#